data_e9f96585fe415e14f3bc83a056f2aeb4
#
_entry.id   e9f96585fe415e14f3bc83a056f2aeb4
#
_cell.length_a   1.000
_cell.length_b   1.000
_cell.length_c   1.000
_cell.angle_alpha   90.00
_cell.angle_beta   90.00
_cell.angle_gamma   90.00
#
_symmetry.space_group_name_H-M   'P 1'
#
loop_
_entity.id
_entity.type
_entity.pdbx_description
1 polymer ?
#
loop_
_entity_poly.entity_id
_entity_poly.type
_entity_poly.pdbx_seq_one_letter_code
_entity_poly.pdbx_strand_id
1 'polypeptide(L)'
;MALTLDSAQNIFKETQLPSQIPATIALFDQLSVDDKLAYLWYAYTEMGKTITPAAPGAARLQLAESLLTQIKQMSADEQTKVMQDLANRADSPISRSYGFFSVNTKLAFWFELGELMKQGVVAPIPPNYQMSEGVKIVLEATKKLDAGQQITVLRNTVVDMGFDSSEMKASSSKPKSEPIFQRDDDAVVPDVNIDGITEPAVIKYIEAMNSDNFDAAVALFAEDGALQPPFHKPIVGKQAIAKYMREEAQGLNMMPKKGISESGPFGSKQLKITGVVETPWFGANVGMNIAWRFLVNGEGKIFFVAIDMLASPKELLNLGRK
;
A
#
# COMPACT_ATOMS: atom_id res chain seq x y z
N MET A 1 -15.43 13.23 -28.05
CA MET A 1 -14.93 12.01 -27.36
C MET A 1 -14.71 12.35 -25.90
N ALA A 2 -15.07 11.46 -24.98
CA ALA A 2 -14.88 11.66 -23.56
C ALA A 2 -13.55 11.04 -23.09
N LEU A 3 -13.00 11.51 -21.97
CA LEU A 3 -11.91 10.83 -21.29
C LEU A 3 -12.40 9.44 -20.85
N THR A 4 -11.56 8.42 -21.05
CA THR A 4 -11.79 7.06 -20.57
C THR A 4 -10.63 6.64 -19.68
N LEU A 5 -10.84 5.66 -18.80
CA LEU A 5 -9.78 5.16 -17.93
C LEU A 5 -8.58 4.64 -18.74
N ASP A 6 -8.84 3.89 -19.82
CA ASP A 6 -7.77 3.40 -20.70
C ASP A 6 -6.98 4.54 -21.36
N SER A 7 -7.68 5.62 -21.77
CA SER A 7 -7.01 6.80 -22.32
C SER A 7 -6.15 7.50 -21.27
N ALA A 8 -6.64 7.61 -20.03
CA ALA A 8 -5.90 8.21 -18.93
C ALA A 8 -4.63 7.42 -18.58
N GLN A 9 -4.72 6.09 -18.51
CA GLN A 9 -3.56 5.24 -18.26
C GLN A 9 -2.51 5.32 -19.39
N ASN A 10 -2.96 5.42 -20.65
CA ASN A 10 -2.07 5.54 -21.81
C ASN A 10 -1.36 6.91 -21.91
N ILE A 11 -1.96 7.97 -21.36
CA ILE A 11 -1.35 9.31 -21.34
C ILE A 11 -0.09 9.30 -20.47
N PHE A 12 -0.10 8.56 -19.37
CA PHE A 12 0.98 8.55 -18.38
C PHE A 12 2.01 7.43 -18.59
N LYS A 13 2.59 7.32 -19.78
CA LYS A 13 3.74 6.44 -19.96
C LYS A 13 4.92 6.91 -19.14
N GLU A 14 5.56 5.99 -18.43
CA GLU A 14 6.67 6.27 -17.51
C GLU A 14 7.84 7.00 -18.17
N THR A 15 8.28 8.09 -17.59
CA THR A 15 9.42 8.90 -18.04
C THR A 15 10.58 8.95 -17.03
N GLN A 16 10.44 8.28 -15.87
CA GLN A 16 11.46 8.24 -14.81
C GLN A 16 11.85 6.79 -14.52
N LEU A 17 13.07 6.59 -13.97
CA LEU A 17 13.55 5.26 -13.57
C LEU A 17 12.59 4.69 -12.50
N PRO A 18 11.89 3.59 -12.80
CA PRO A 18 10.99 2.95 -11.85
C PRO A 18 11.78 2.34 -10.69
N SER A 19 11.15 2.24 -9.54
CA SER A 19 11.68 1.49 -8.40
C SER A 19 11.85 0.01 -8.75
N GLN A 20 12.79 -0.65 -8.07
CA GLN A 20 12.97 -2.11 -8.14
C GLN A 20 11.89 -2.91 -7.38
N ILE A 21 10.96 -2.23 -6.70
CA ILE A 21 9.89 -2.86 -5.92
C ILE A 21 9.07 -3.85 -6.76
N PRO A 22 8.54 -3.53 -7.95
CA PRO A 22 7.76 -4.47 -8.74
C PRO A 22 8.53 -5.73 -9.09
N ALA A 23 9.81 -5.59 -9.46
CA ALA A 23 10.67 -6.72 -9.76
C ALA A 23 10.90 -7.61 -8.52
N THR A 24 11.08 -7.00 -7.35
CA THR A 24 11.24 -7.74 -6.10
C THR A 24 9.97 -8.48 -5.69
N ILE A 25 8.80 -7.86 -5.86
CA ILE A 25 7.49 -8.50 -5.62
C ILE A 25 7.30 -9.68 -6.58
N ALA A 26 7.59 -9.51 -7.87
CA ALA A 26 7.47 -10.57 -8.86
C ALA A 26 8.38 -11.79 -8.54
N LEU A 27 9.56 -11.56 -7.97
CA LEU A 27 10.43 -12.64 -7.48
C LEU A 27 9.80 -13.38 -6.29
N PHE A 28 9.18 -12.65 -5.35
CA PHE A 28 8.47 -13.24 -4.21
C PHE A 28 7.26 -14.08 -4.68
N ASP A 29 6.50 -13.61 -5.66
CA ASP A 29 5.30 -14.31 -6.15
C ASP A 29 5.62 -15.68 -6.73
N GLN A 30 6.83 -15.86 -7.27
CA GLN A 30 7.31 -17.13 -7.83
C GLN A 30 7.74 -18.15 -6.76
N LEU A 31 7.85 -17.76 -5.49
CA LEU A 31 8.26 -18.66 -4.42
C LEU A 31 7.16 -19.69 -4.11
N SER A 32 7.59 -20.87 -3.68
CA SER A 32 6.72 -21.87 -3.05
C SER A 32 6.12 -21.30 -1.76
N VAL A 33 5.08 -21.93 -1.24
CA VAL A 33 4.44 -21.51 0.01
C VAL A 33 5.40 -21.50 1.18
N ASP A 34 6.16 -22.57 1.33
CA ASP A 34 7.15 -22.70 2.41
C ASP A 34 8.28 -21.67 2.25
N ASP A 35 8.68 -21.37 1.01
CA ASP A 35 9.65 -20.32 0.72
C ASP A 35 9.11 -18.93 1.01
N LYS A 36 7.81 -18.66 0.76
CA LYS A 36 7.16 -17.39 1.13
C LYS A 36 7.17 -17.19 2.64
N LEU A 37 6.84 -18.23 3.40
CA LEU A 37 6.88 -18.19 4.87
C LEU A 37 8.31 -18.00 5.38
N ALA A 38 9.27 -18.71 4.80
CA ALA A 38 10.67 -18.56 5.13
C ALA A 38 11.18 -17.15 4.80
N TYR A 39 10.82 -16.57 3.64
CA TYR A 39 11.14 -15.19 3.31
C TYR A 39 10.62 -14.21 4.37
N LEU A 40 9.36 -14.32 4.79
CA LEU A 40 8.81 -13.45 5.83
C LEU A 40 9.56 -13.55 7.14
N TRP A 41 9.94 -14.78 7.56
CA TRP A 41 10.74 -15.00 8.77
C TRP A 41 12.13 -14.38 8.67
N TYR A 42 12.85 -14.62 7.56
CA TYR A 42 14.18 -14.05 7.37
C TYR A 42 14.16 -12.54 7.19
N ALA A 43 13.15 -12.01 6.48
CA ALA A 43 12.94 -10.57 6.38
C ALA A 43 12.74 -9.94 7.75
N TYR A 44 11.93 -10.56 8.61
CA TYR A 44 11.71 -10.11 9.98
C TYR A 44 13.01 -10.18 10.79
N THR A 45 13.76 -11.30 10.77
CA THR A 45 14.96 -11.48 11.59
C THR A 45 16.13 -10.60 11.17
N GLU A 46 16.27 -10.33 9.87
CA GLU A 46 17.38 -9.55 9.32
C GLU A 46 17.10 -8.05 9.23
N MET A 47 15.85 -7.66 8.99
CA MET A 47 15.43 -6.27 8.78
C MET A 47 14.51 -5.72 9.89
N GLY A 48 13.97 -6.56 10.76
CA GLY A 48 13.03 -6.18 11.81
C GLY A 48 13.55 -5.16 12.81
N LYS A 49 14.88 -4.98 12.92
CA LYS A 49 15.48 -3.91 13.75
C LYS A 49 15.33 -2.51 13.14
N THR A 50 15.12 -2.43 11.83
CA THR A 50 14.93 -1.18 11.10
C THR A 50 13.45 -0.88 10.83
N ILE A 51 12.58 -1.88 11.06
CA ILE A 51 11.14 -1.81 10.89
C ILE A 51 10.53 -1.94 12.28
N THR A 52 10.23 -0.81 12.93
CA THR A 52 9.59 -0.78 14.25
C THR A 52 8.07 -0.88 14.12
N PRO A 53 7.34 -1.48 15.10
CA PRO A 53 5.90 -1.60 15.02
C PRO A 53 5.20 -0.24 14.98
N ALA A 54 4.12 -0.14 14.19
CA ALA A 54 3.24 1.03 14.17
C ALA A 54 2.70 1.35 15.56
N ALA A 55 2.36 2.61 15.79
CA ALA A 55 1.53 2.96 16.93
C ALA A 55 0.25 2.09 16.93
N PRO A 56 -0.15 1.51 18.08
CA PRO A 56 -1.24 0.54 18.16
C PRO A 56 -2.56 0.96 17.50
N GLY A 57 -2.83 2.27 17.40
CA GLY A 57 -4.04 2.80 16.78
C GLY A 57 -4.05 2.76 15.24
N ALA A 58 -2.89 2.85 14.58
CA ALA A 58 -2.82 2.90 13.12
C ALA A 58 -3.04 1.53 12.45
N ALA A 59 -2.70 0.43 13.14
CA ALA A 59 -2.75 -0.92 12.59
C ALA A 59 -4.00 -1.71 13.03
N ARG A 60 -4.90 -1.13 13.86
CA ARG A 60 -6.03 -1.85 14.46
C ARG A 60 -5.64 -3.24 15.00
N LEU A 61 -4.49 -3.31 15.71
CA LEU A 61 -3.91 -4.54 16.26
C LEU A 61 -4.90 -5.40 17.05
N GLN A 62 -5.88 -4.78 17.72
CA GLN A 62 -6.95 -5.47 18.42
C GLN A 62 -7.71 -6.48 17.57
N LEU A 63 -7.84 -6.23 16.25
CA LEU A 63 -8.47 -7.19 15.33
C LEU A 63 -7.56 -8.41 15.10
N ALA A 64 -6.24 -8.21 15.07
CA ALA A 64 -5.26 -9.27 14.89
C ALA A 64 -5.05 -10.09 16.18
N GLU A 65 -5.21 -9.48 17.38
CA GLU A 65 -4.98 -10.12 18.68
C GLU A 65 -5.81 -11.39 18.88
N SER A 66 -7.07 -11.39 18.41
CA SER A 66 -7.95 -12.57 18.50
C SER A 66 -7.37 -13.76 17.73
N LEU A 67 -6.87 -13.53 16.50
CA LEU A 67 -6.27 -14.59 15.69
C LEU A 67 -4.93 -15.05 16.26
N LEU A 68 -4.09 -14.10 16.70
CA LEU A 68 -2.81 -14.42 17.33
C LEU A 68 -3.00 -15.24 18.60
N THR A 69 -4.05 -14.94 19.40
CA THR A 69 -4.39 -15.71 20.61
C THR A 69 -4.80 -17.13 20.27
N GLN A 70 -5.57 -17.34 19.20
CA GLN A 70 -5.94 -18.68 18.73
C GLN A 70 -4.70 -19.45 18.29
N ILE A 71 -3.81 -18.83 17.49
CA ILE A 71 -2.58 -19.47 16.99
C ILE A 71 -1.65 -19.86 18.14
N LYS A 72 -1.50 -19.03 19.18
CA LYS A 72 -0.69 -19.34 20.37
C LYS A 72 -1.14 -20.62 21.10
N GLN A 73 -2.40 -20.99 21.03
CA GLN A 73 -2.98 -22.16 21.69
C GLN A 73 -2.86 -23.45 20.87
N MET A 74 -2.40 -23.36 19.62
CA MET A 74 -2.26 -24.49 18.70
C MET A 74 -0.91 -25.22 18.89
N SER A 75 -0.88 -26.48 18.47
CA SER A 75 0.37 -27.21 18.31
C SER A 75 1.25 -26.62 17.20
N ALA A 76 2.54 -26.92 17.19
CA ALA A 76 3.46 -26.41 16.16
C ALA A 76 3.04 -26.79 14.73
N ASP A 77 2.48 -28.00 14.55
CA ASP A 77 2.00 -28.46 13.25
C ASP A 77 0.75 -27.69 12.81
N GLU A 78 -0.18 -27.42 13.72
CA GLU A 78 -1.36 -26.60 13.45
C GLU A 78 -0.99 -25.14 13.16
N GLN A 79 -0.05 -24.56 13.89
CA GLN A 79 0.51 -23.23 13.63
C GLN A 79 1.09 -23.14 12.22
N THR A 80 1.90 -24.12 11.84
CA THR A 80 2.49 -24.21 10.50
C THR A 80 1.39 -24.33 9.43
N LYS A 81 0.40 -25.17 9.66
CA LYS A 81 -0.74 -25.33 8.75
C LYS A 81 -1.52 -24.04 8.55
N VAL A 82 -1.78 -23.30 9.63
CA VAL A 82 -2.47 -22.00 9.55
C VAL A 82 -1.66 -21.02 8.70
N MET A 83 -0.36 -20.91 8.90
CA MET A 83 0.50 -20.01 8.11
C MET A 83 0.52 -20.41 6.61
N GLN A 84 0.56 -21.71 6.32
CA GLN A 84 0.44 -22.21 4.95
C GLN A 84 -0.92 -21.90 4.34
N ASP A 85 -2.01 -22.03 5.10
CA ASP A 85 -3.37 -21.71 4.65
C ASP A 85 -3.50 -20.22 4.33
N LEU A 86 -2.90 -19.34 5.14
CA LEU A 86 -2.85 -17.90 4.86
C LEU A 86 -2.09 -17.61 3.56
N ALA A 87 -0.89 -18.18 3.39
CA ALA A 87 -0.04 -17.95 2.22
C ALA A 87 -0.66 -18.55 0.93
N ASN A 88 -1.40 -19.66 1.04
CA ASN A 88 -2.12 -20.31 -0.05
C ASN A 88 -3.53 -19.75 -0.31
N ARG A 89 -4.00 -18.82 0.49
CA ARG A 89 -5.38 -18.30 0.41
C ARG A 89 -6.42 -19.42 0.57
N ALA A 90 -6.10 -20.44 1.36
CA ALA A 90 -7.00 -21.58 1.59
C ALA A 90 -8.27 -21.12 2.32
N ASP A 91 -9.40 -21.74 1.99
CA ASP A 91 -10.69 -21.45 2.60
C ASP A 91 -10.79 -22.10 4.00
N SER A 92 -10.24 -21.42 5.02
CA SER A 92 -10.29 -21.81 6.43
C SER A 92 -10.84 -20.67 7.29
N PRO A 93 -11.38 -20.94 8.51
CA PRO A 93 -11.93 -19.90 9.37
C PRO A 93 -10.94 -18.77 9.68
N ILE A 94 -9.68 -19.08 9.97
CA ILE A 94 -8.63 -18.10 10.24
C ILE A 94 -8.28 -17.33 8.97
N SER A 95 -8.16 -18.01 7.83
CA SER A 95 -7.83 -17.39 6.55
C SER A 95 -8.92 -16.41 6.09
N ARG A 96 -10.20 -16.75 6.30
CA ARG A 96 -11.32 -15.82 6.05
C ARG A 96 -11.25 -14.59 6.97
N SER A 97 -11.04 -14.79 8.28
CA SER A 97 -10.93 -13.67 9.22
C SER A 97 -9.76 -12.75 8.91
N TYR A 98 -8.61 -13.32 8.54
CA TYR A 98 -7.45 -12.56 8.08
C TYR A 98 -7.72 -11.81 6.77
N GLY A 99 -8.49 -12.38 5.84
CA GLY A 99 -8.87 -11.76 4.58
C GLY A 99 -9.56 -10.39 4.74
N PHE A 100 -10.29 -10.18 5.85
CA PHE A 100 -10.94 -8.90 6.18
C PHE A 100 -10.00 -7.81 6.73
N PHE A 101 -8.75 -8.14 7.03
CA PHE A 101 -7.82 -7.16 7.56
C PHE A 101 -7.38 -6.16 6.48
N SER A 102 -7.22 -4.89 6.87
CA SER A 102 -6.51 -3.91 6.06
C SER A 102 -5.06 -4.37 5.84
N VAL A 103 -4.39 -3.86 4.80
CA VAL A 103 -2.99 -4.23 4.52
C VAL A 103 -2.09 -3.90 5.72
N ASN A 104 -2.35 -2.79 6.39
CA ASN A 104 -1.62 -2.39 7.59
C ASN A 104 -1.81 -3.40 8.73
N THR A 105 -3.04 -3.87 8.95
CA THR A 105 -3.33 -4.90 9.95
C THR A 105 -2.69 -6.25 9.58
N LYS A 106 -2.70 -6.62 8.28
CA LYS A 106 -2.03 -7.83 7.78
C LYS A 106 -0.53 -7.79 8.06
N LEU A 107 0.13 -6.67 7.75
CA LEU A 107 1.56 -6.54 8.01
C LEU A 107 1.89 -6.57 9.50
N ALA A 108 1.09 -5.89 10.33
CA ALA A 108 1.24 -5.92 11.78
C ALA A 108 1.03 -7.33 12.36
N PHE A 109 0.06 -8.08 11.85
CA PHE A 109 -0.15 -9.49 12.22
C PHE A 109 1.12 -10.33 11.97
N TRP A 110 1.74 -10.22 10.81
CA TRP A 110 2.97 -10.97 10.50
C TRP A 110 4.17 -10.51 11.34
N PHE A 111 4.24 -9.21 11.67
CA PHE A 111 5.25 -8.70 12.58
C PHE A 111 5.10 -9.30 13.98
N GLU A 112 3.90 -9.26 14.57
CA GLU A 112 3.63 -9.84 15.88
C GLU A 112 3.82 -11.36 15.88
N LEU A 113 3.46 -12.03 14.79
CA LEU A 113 3.71 -13.46 14.62
C LEU A 113 5.22 -13.75 14.65
N GLY A 114 6.03 -12.91 13.99
CA GLY A 114 7.49 -12.98 14.03
C GLY A 114 8.07 -12.79 15.45
N GLU A 115 7.51 -11.86 16.24
CA GLU A 115 7.89 -11.69 17.65
C GLU A 115 7.55 -12.95 18.47
N LEU A 116 6.41 -13.58 18.25
CA LEU A 116 6.01 -14.83 18.91
C LEU A 116 6.92 -16.02 18.50
N MET A 117 7.33 -16.06 17.23
CA MET A 117 8.31 -17.04 16.74
C MET A 117 9.67 -16.88 17.44
N LYS A 118 10.14 -15.64 17.57
CA LYS A 118 11.39 -15.32 18.26
C LYS A 118 11.36 -15.70 19.75
N GLN A 119 10.18 -15.59 20.37
CA GLN A 119 9.94 -16.00 21.76
C GLN A 119 9.77 -17.53 21.91
N GLY A 120 9.70 -18.28 20.81
CA GLY A 120 9.48 -19.73 20.82
C GLY A 120 8.02 -20.12 21.12
N VAL A 121 7.08 -19.18 21.06
CA VAL A 121 5.64 -19.42 21.28
C VAL A 121 4.98 -19.97 20.01
N VAL A 122 5.48 -19.54 18.85
CA VAL A 122 5.03 -20.00 17.53
C VAL A 122 6.23 -20.61 16.80
N ALA A 123 6.01 -21.70 16.09
CA ALA A 123 7.04 -22.34 15.27
C ALA A 123 7.42 -21.43 14.09
N PRO A 124 8.69 -21.04 13.91
CA PRO A 124 9.09 -20.07 12.88
C PRO A 124 9.00 -20.64 11.46
N ILE A 125 9.65 -21.73 11.21
CA ILE A 125 9.70 -22.47 9.95
C ILE A 125 9.88 -23.96 10.26
N PRO A 126 9.55 -24.87 9.34
CA PRO A 126 9.79 -26.29 9.56
C PRO A 126 11.24 -26.58 9.98
N PRO A 127 11.48 -27.46 10.97
CA PRO A 127 12.84 -27.69 11.52
C PRO A 127 13.90 -28.13 10.49
N ASN A 128 13.46 -28.76 9.40
CA ASN A 128 14.34 -29.26 8.34
C ASN A 128 14.36 -28.34 7.09
N TYR A 129 13.79 -27.14 7.18
CA TYR A 129 13.78 -26.23 6.05
C TYR A 129 15.21 -25.74 5.73
N GLN A 130 15.58 -25.89 4.47
CA GLN A 130 16.82 -25.33 3.93
C GLN A 130 16.47 -24.14 3.05
N MET A 131 17.10 -22.99 3.32
CA MET A 131 16.86 -21.76 2.55
C MET A 131 17.12 -22.00 1.06
N SER A 132 16.10 -21.87 0.25
CA SER A 132 16.18 -21.99 -1.20
C SER A 132 16.95 -20.81 -1.82
N GLU A 133 17.46 -21.01 -3.03
CA GLU A 133 18.11 -19.93 -3.78
C GLU A 133 17.11 -18.81 -4.12
N GLY A 134 15.85 -19.14 -4.37
CA GLY A 134 14.78 -18.17 -4.58
C GLY A 134 14.62 -17.23 -3.40
N VAL A 135 14.57 -17.74 -2.17
CA VAL A 135 14.48 -16.93 -0.95
C VAL A 135 15.69 -16.00 -0.81
N LYS A 136 16.89 -16.49 -1.05
CA LYS A 136 18.11 -15.66 -1.00
C LYS A 136 18.05 -14.50 -1.99
N ILE A 137 17.63 -14.76 -3.23
CA ILE A 137 17.52 -13.74 -4.28
C ILE A 137 16.53 -12.64 -3.85
N VAL A 138 15.35 -13.01 -3.34
CA VAL A 138 14.34 -12.03 -2.91
C VAL A 138 14.83 -11.24 -1.70
N LEU A 139 15.47 -11.88 -0.71
CA LEU A 139 16.04 -11.19 0.45
C LEU A 139 17.11 -10.18 0.05
N GLU A 140 18.04 -10.57 -0.81
CA GLU A 140 19.11 -9.67 -1.29
C GLU A 140 18.55 -8.51 -2.15
N ALA A 141 17.51 -8.78 -2.94
CA ALA A 141 16.81 -7.72 -3.66
C ALA A 141 16.15 -6.73 -2.69
N THR A 142 15.47 -7.24 -1.66
CA THR A 142 14.82 -6.40 -0.64
C THR A 142 15.83 -5.59 0.18
N LYS A 143 16.96 -6.16 0.58
CA LYS A 143 18.02 -5.46 1.34
C LYS A 143 18.64 -4.29 0.59
N LYS A 144 18.62 -4.30 -0.74
CA LYS A 144 19.13 -3.19 -1.59
C LYS A 144 18.23 -1.97 -1.57
N LEU A 145 16.97 -2.13 -1.18
CA LEU A 145 15.98 -1.08 -1.07
C LEU A 145 16.19 -0.24 0.20
N ASP A 146 15.65 0.98 0.23
CA ASP A 146 15.58 1.77 1.46
C ASP A 146 14.46 1.26 2.39
N ALA A 147 14.39 1.78 3.62
CA ALA A 147 13.43 1.29 4.62
C ALA A 147 11.98 1.42 4.16
N GLY A 148 11.58 2.53 3.50
CA GLY A 148 10.21 2.72 2.99
C GLY A 148 9.86 1.75 1.89
N GLN A 149 10.81 1.51 1.00
CA GLN A 149 10.65 0.55 -0.08
C GLN A 149 10.61 -0.89 0.44
N GLN A 150 11.41 -1.24 1.45
CA GLN A 150 11.35 -2.54 2.12
C GLN A 150 9.96 -2.78 2.73
N ILE A 151 9.41 -1.79 3.45
CA ILE A 151 8.06 -1.85 3.99
C ILE A 151 7.03 -2.05 2.86
N THR A 152 7.18 -1.34 1.75
CA THR A 152 6.27 -1.46 0.60
C THR A 152 6.32 -2.86 -0.01
N VAL A 153 7.50 -3.47 -0.14
CA VAL A 153 7.63 -4.87 -0.55
C VAL A 153 6.88 -5.77 0.44
N LEU A 154 7.17 -5.65 1.74
CA LEU A 154 6.52 -6.49 2.77
C LEU A 154 5.00 -6.33 2.79
N ARG A 155 4.46 -5.12 2.58
CA ARG A 155 3.02 -4.91 2.42
C ARG A 155 2.45 -5.72 1.26
N ASN A 156 3.11 -5.65 0.12
CA ASN A 156 2.64 -6.34 -1.08
C ASN A 156 2.78 -7.86 -0.98
N THR A 157 3.75 -8.36 -0.21
CA THR A 157 3.88 -9.81 0.03
C THR A 157 2.75 -10.38 0.90
N VAL A 158 2.12 -9.57 1.75
CA VAL A 158 1.07 -10.04 2.67
C VAL A 158 -0.35 -9.63 2.25
N VAL A 159 -0.50 -8.68 1.31
CA VAL A 159 -1.80 -8.13 0.91
C VAL A 159 -2.74 -9.21 0.35
N ASP A 160 -2.21 -10.09 -0.49
CA ASP A 160 -2.99 -11.14 -1.15
C ASP A 160 -3.10 -12.42 -0.32
N MET A 161 -2.46 -12.48 0.85
CA MET A 161 -2.62 -13.61 1.77
C MET A 161 -3.99 -13.60 2.44
N GLY A 162 -4.47 -14.81 2.79
CA GLY A 162 -5.78 -15.03 3.35
C GLY A 162 -6.88 -15.17 2.29
N PHE A 163 -8.01 -15.73 2.70
CA PHE A 163 -9.14 -15.99 1.83
C PHE A 163 -10.07 -14.77 1.79
N ASP A 164 -10.26 -14.18 0.61
CA ASP A 164 -11.22 -13.10 0.39
C ASP A 164 -12.50 -13.64 -0.24
N SER A 165 -13.56 -13.72 0.58
CA SER A 165 -14.88 -14.15 0.12
C SER A 165 -15.56 -13.16 -0.83
N SER A 166 -15.09 -11.93 -0.94
CA SER A 166 -15.66 -10.91 -1.83
C SER A 166 -15.30 -11.14 -3.29
N GLU A 167 -14.16 -11.76 -3.56
CA GLU A 167 -13.77 -12.14 -4.93
C GLU A 167 -14.73 -13.16 -5.55
N MET A 168 -15.36 -14.03 -4.75
CA MET A 168 -16.37 -14.97 -5.23
C MET A 168 -17.75 -14.32 -5.50
N LYS A 169 -18.00 -13.12 -4.93
CA LYS A 169 -19.29 -12.41 -5.04
C LYS A 169 -19.31 -11.27 -6.06
N ALA A 170 -18.25 -11.04 -6.80
CA ALA A 170 -18.18 -9.98 -7.81
C ALA A 170 -19.18 -10.14 -8.98
N SER A 171 -20.11 -11.11 -8.92
CA SER A 171 -21.18 -11.30 -9.92
C SER A 171 -22.58 -10.85 -9.48
N SER A 172 -22.80 -10.38 -8.27
CA SER A 172 -24.13 -9.89 -7.88
C SER A 172 -24.15 -8.98 -6.67
N SER A 173 -24.73 -7.80 -6.86
CA SER A 173 -25.36 -6.88 -5.90
C SER A 173 -24.61 -5.61 -5.49
N LYS A 174 -25.34 -4.49 -5.72
CA LYS A 174 -25.02 -3.10 -5.29
C LYS A 174 -25.11 -2.99 -3.76
N PRO A 175 -24.19 -2.28 -3.08
CA PRO A 175 -24.33 -1.99 -1.66
C PRO A 175 -25.22 -0.77 -1.39
N LYS A 176 -25.97 -0.86 -0.30
CA LYS A 176 -26.76 0.23 0.29
C LYS A 176 -25.86 1.19 1.07
N SER A 177 -26.19 2.46 0.99
CA SER A 177 -25.56 3.58 1.69
C SER A 177 -25.87 3.59 3.19
N GLU A 178 -24.86 3.86 4.03
CA GLU A 178 -25.02 4.23 5.45
C GLU A 178 -24.44 5.63 5.74
N PRO A 179 -24.89 6.30 6.82
CA PRO A 179 -24.89 7.75 6.90
C PRO A 179 -23.60 8.39 7.42
N ILE A 180 -23.41 9.63 6.98
CA ILE A 180 -22.29 10.55 7.20
C ILE A 180 -22.36 11.15 8.61
N PHE A 181 -21.25 11.06 9.37
CA PHE A 181 -21.01 11.89 10.55
C PHE A 181 -20.26 13.16 10.13
N GLN A 182 -20.84 14.31 10.43
CA GLN A 182 -20.19 15.63 10.32
C GLN A 182 -19.18 15.82 11.46
N ARG A 183 -17.99 16.30 11.13
CA ARG A 183 -17.01 16.87 12.06
C ARG A 183 -16.81 18.34 11.73
N ASP A 184 -16.64 19.14 12.81
CA ASP A 184 -16.46 20.58 12.77
C ASP A 184 -15.14 20.96 12.05
N ASP A 185 -15.28 21.89 11.10
CA ASP A 185 -14.19 22.55 10.39
C ASP A 185 -13.64 23.69 11.25
N ASP A 186 -12.41 23.55 11.75
CA ASP A 186 -11.52 24.70 12.05
C ASP A 186 -10.10 24.20 12.39
N ALA A 187 -9.42 23.58 11.41
CA ALA A 187 -7.96 23.42 11.47
C ALA A 187 -7.35 24.25 10.34
N VAL A 188 -6.56 25.27 10.69
CA VAL A 188 -5.77 26.05 9.74
C VAL A 188 -4.71 25.14 9.13
N VAL A 189 -4.95 24.72 7.87
CA VAL A 189 -4.02 23.95 7.07
C VAL A 189 -2.97 24.92 6.49
N PRO A 190 -1.68 24.67 6.60
CA PRO A 190 -0.67 25.51 5.95
C PRO A 190 -0.85 25.47 4.43
N ASP A 191 -0.76 26.64 3.81
CA ASP A 191 -0.92 26.84 2.36
C ASP A 191 0.10 25.97 1.60
N VAL A 192 -0.39 24.96 0.87
CA VAL A 192 0.46 24.05 0.09
C VAL A 192 0.92 24.77 -1.17
N ASN A 193 2.18 25.18 -1.19
CA ASN A 193 2.79 25.77 -2.37
C ASN A 193 3.65 24.75 -3.11
N ILE A 194 3.32 24.50 -4.39
CA ILE A 194 4.01 23.54 -5.25
C ILE A 194 4.62 24.32 -6.43
N ASP A 195 5.94 24.32 -6.50
CA ASP A 195 6.63 24.98 -7.62
C ASP A 195 6.15 24.44 -8.97
N GLY A 196 5.69 25.35 -9.84
CA GLY A 196 5.16 25.03 -11.18
C GLY A 196 3.73 24.50 -11.22
N ILE A 197 2.97 24.47 -10.12
CA ILE A 197 1.56 24.02 -10.08
C ILE A 197 0.66 25.10 -9.51
N THR A 198 -0.37 25.43 -10.27
CA THR A 198 -1.43 26.40 -9.88
C THR A 198 -2.84 25.81 -9.98
N GLU A 199 -2.98 24.51 -10.27
CA GLU A 199 -4.28 23.87 -10.44
C GLU A 199 -4.99 23.69 -9.08
N PRO A 200 -6.15 24.41 -8.87
CA PRO A 200 -6.78 24.41 -7.55
C PRO A 200 -7.26 23.05 -7.08
N ALA A 201 -7.71 22.19 -7.99
CA ALA A 201 -8.19 20.85 -7.62
C ALA A 201 -7.07 19.99 -7.04
N VAL A 202 -5.85 20.14 -7.57
CA VAL A 202 -4.68 19.37 -7.11
C VAL A 202 -4.16 19.90 -5.77
N ILE A 203 -4.10 21.21 -5.59
CA ILE A 203 -3.65 21.84 -4.33
C ILE A 203 -4.62 21.42 -3.20
N LYS A 204 -5.93 21.62 -3.41
CA LYS A 204 -6.97 21.22 -2.43
C LYS A 204 -6.97 19.72 -2.15
N TYR A 205 -6.66 18.88 -3.14
CA TYR A 205 -6.54 17.43 -2.93
C TYR A 205 -5.39 17.11 -1.94
N ILE A 206 -4.23 17.72 -2.11
CA ILE A 206 -3.08 17.51 -1.23
C ILE A 206 -3.36 18.05 0.18
N GLU A 207 -3.98 19.23 0.30
CA GLU A 207 -4.40 19.79 1.59
C GLU A 207 -5.38 18.87 2.32
N ALA A 208 -6.41 18.39 1.61
CA ALA A 208 -7.40 17.48 2.15
C ALA A 208 -6.78 16.15 2.59
N MET A 209 -5.85 15.59 1.82
CA MET A 209 -5.13 14.38 2.17
C MET A 209 -4.27 14.57 3.42
N ASN A 210 -3.54 15.68 3.53
CA ASN A 210 -2.67 15.99 4.67
C ASN A 210 -3.44 16.27 5.97
N SER A 211 -4.73 16.59 5.86
CA SER A 211 -5.62 16.79 7.02
C SER A 211 -6.53 15.58 7.31
N ASP A 212 -6.29 14.43 6.66
CA ASP A 212 -7.16 13.24 6.72
C ASP A 212 -8.64 13.54 6.36
N ASN A 213 -8.90 14.65 5.65
CA ASN A 213 -10.25 15.01 5.19
C ASN A 213 -10.55 14.31 3.85
N PHE A 214 -10.74 13.00 3.93
CA PHE A 214 -10.95 12.17 2.73
C PHE A 214 -12.24 12.49 1.99
N ASP A 215 -13.25 12.99 2.66
CA ASP A 215 -14.51 13.41 2.02
C ASP A 215 -14.29 14.64 1.13
N ALA A 216 -13.51 15.60 1.60
CA ALA A 216 -13.11 16.76 0.80
C ALA A 216 -12.21 16.34 -0.39
N ALA A 217 -11.26 15.43 -0.17
CA ALA A 217 -10.41 14.92 -1.25
C ALA A 217 -11.23 14.21 -2.34
N VAL A 218 -12.17 13.35 -1.95
CA VAL A 218 -13.04 12.61 -2.87
C VAL A 218 -14.01 13.52 -3.62
N ALA A 219 -14.48 14.61 -3.01
CA ALA A 219 -15.37 15.58 -3.67
C ALA A 219 -14.73 16.27 -4.89
N LEU A 220 -13.39 16.30 -4.96
CA LEU A 220 -12.63 16.85 -6.08
C LEU A 220 -12.62 15.94 -7.31
N PHE A 221 -12.92 14.66 -7.16
CA PHE A 221 -12.96 13.72 -8.28
C PHE A 221 -14.24 13.91 -9.14
N ALA A 222 -14.12 13.57 -10.43
CA ALA A 222 -15.26 13.31 -11.28
C ALA A 222 -16.04 12.07 -10.79
N GLU A 223 -17.31 11.91 -11.17
CA GLU A 223 -18.13 10.76 -10.72
C GLU A 223 -17.53 9.41 -11.14
N ASP A 224 -16.98 9.36 -12.34
CA ASP A 224 -16.28 8.22 -12.93
C ASP A 224 -14.75 8.30 -12.77
N GLY A 225 -14.28 9.17 -11.87
CA GLY A 225 -12.87 9.36 -11.59
C GLY A 225 -12.23 8.14 -10.95
N ALA A 226 -10.92 8.02 -11.11
CA ALA A 226 -10.17 6.90 -10.59
C ALA A 226 -8.87 7.31 -9.87
N LEU A 227 -8.52 6.53 -8.84
CA LEU A 227 -7.26 6.58 -8.13
C LEU A 227 -6.50 5.29 -8.38
N GLN A 228 -5.25 5.40 -8.83
CA GLN A 228 -4.35 4.25 -8.97
C GLN A 228 -3.21 4.35 -7.94
N PRO A 229 -3.32 3.67 -6.81
CA PRO A 229 -2.23 3.55 -5.86
C PRO A 229 -1.05 2.78 -6.46
N PRO A 230 0.16 2.91 -5.88
CA PRO A 230 1.31 2.14 -6.33
C PRO A 230 1.02 0.63 -6.33
N PHE A 231 1.32 -0.04 -7.45
CA PHE A 231 1.18 -1.49 -7.64
C PHE A 231 -0.25 -2.04 -7.59
N HIS A 232 -1.26 -1.18 -7.50
CA HIS A 232 -2.67 -1.57 -7.52
C HIS A 232 -3.32 -1.28 -8.86
N LYS A 233 -4.41 -2.00 -9.13
CA LYS A 233 -5.33 -1.65 -10.22
C LYS A 233 -6.03 -0.33 -9.88
N PRO A 234 -6.48 0.44 -10.89
CA PRO A 234 -7.26 1.63 -10.65
C PRO A 234 -8.53 1.34 -9.83
N ILE A 235 -8.75 2.16 -8.83
CA ILE A 235 -9.95 2.18 -7.98
C ILE A 235 -10.88 3.22 -8.59
N VAL A 236 -12.04 2.80 -9.09
CA VAL A 236 -12.94 3.66 -9.87
C VAL A 236 -14.16 4.07 -9.05
N GLY A 237 -14.47 5.34 -9.10
CA GLY A 237 -15.65 5.94 -8.48
C GLY A 237 -15.44 6.39 -7.04
N LYS A 238 -16.12 7.47 -6.67
CA LYS A 238 -15.94 8.19 -5.40
C LYS A 238 -16.08 7.30 -4.16
N GLN A 239 -17.06 6.40 -4.14
CA GLN A 239 -17.31 5.54 -2.98
C GLN A 239 -16.14 4.55 -2.73
N ALA A 240 -15.61 3.94 -3.80
CA ALA A 240 -14.49 3.01 -3.70
C ALA A 240 -13.20 3.75 -3.30
N ILE A 241 -12.97 4.94 -3.87
CA ILE A 241 -11.83 5.80 -3.52
C ILE A 241 -11.91 6.23 -2.04
N ALA A 242 -13.08 6.67 -1.57
CA ALA A 242 -13.29 7.06 -0.17
C ALA A 242 -13.01 5.91 0.80
N LYS A 243 -13.49 4.70 0.47
CA LYS A 243 -13.21 3.50 1.27
C LYS A 243 -11.70 3.24 1.35
N TYR A 244 -11.02 3.22 0.21
CA TYR A 244 -9.58 3.01 0.15
C TYR A 244 -8.80 4.05 0.96
N MET A 245 -9.12 5.33 0.81
CA MET A 245 -8.43 6.40 1.54
C MET A 245 -8.57 6.24 3.06
N ARG A 246 -9.76 5.93 3.56
CA ARG A 246 -10.00 5.72 5.00
C ARG A 246 -9.30 4.49 5.55
N GLU A 247 -9.12 3.46 4.74
CA GLU A 247 -8.50 2.20 5.17
C GLU A 247 -6.97 2.22 5.06
N GLU A 248 -6.42 2.90 4.03
CA GLU A 248 -5.01 2.76 3.65
C GLU A 248 -4.20 4.06 3.67
N ALA A 249 -4.86 5.24 3.68
CA ALA A 249 -4.18 6.51 3.54
C ALA A 249 -4.17 7.38 4.81
N GLN A 250 -4.68 6.88 5.93
CA GLN A 250 -4.76 7.65 7.17
C GLN A 250 -3.38 8.00 7.72
N GLY A 251 -3.19 9.28 8.05
CA GLY A 251 -1.93 9.81 8.58
C GLY A 251 -0.83 9.99 7.54
N LEU A 252 -1.14 9.87 6.24
CA LEU A 252 -0.17 10.21 5.18
C LEU A 252 0.14 11.71 5.22
N ASN A 253 1.42 12.06 5.14
CA ASN A 253 1.88 13.43 4.95
C ASN A 253 2.50 13.57 3.55
N MET A 254 1.81 14.26 2.66
CA MET A 254 2.26 14.53 1.30
C MET A 254 3.08 15.82 1.28
N MET A 255 4.35 15.72 0.89
CA MET A 255 5.26 16.84 0.74
C MET A 255 5.66 17.02 -0.74
N PRO A 256 4.79 17.64 -1.55
CA PRO A 256 5.11 17.94 -2.94
C PRO A 256 6.24 18.97 -3.00
N LYS A 257 7.13 18.84 -3.99
CA LYS A 257 8.27 19.75 -4.17
C LYS A 257 8.10 20.58 -5.41
N LYS A 258 7.93 19.94 -6.55
CA LYS A 258 7.82 20.60 -7.85
C LYS A 258 6.94 19.81 -8.78
N GLY A 259 6.34 20.50 -9.73
CA GLY A 259 5.54 19.88 -10.76
C GLY A 259 5.62 20.58 -12.10
N ILE A 260 5.07 19.92 -13.09
CA ILE A 260 4.84 20.47 -14.42
C ILE A 260 3.36 20.27 -14.75
N SER A 261 2.80 21.25 -15.48
CA SER A 261 1.43 21.19 -15.97
C SER A 261 1.43 21.36 -17.48
N GLU A 262 0.76 20.45 -18.18
CA GLU A 262 0.68 20.44 -19.64
C GLU A 262 -0.79 20.31 -20.06
N SER A 263 -1.11 20.85 -21.24
CA SER A 263 -2.44 20.68 -21.84
C SER A 263 -2.59 19.21 -22.30
N GLY A 264 -3.70 18.60 -21.92
CA GLY A 264 -4.08 17.26 -22.32
C GLY A 264 -5.17 17.24 -23.40
N PRO A 265 -5.58 16.06 -23.87
CA PRO A 265 -6.66 15.90 -24.81
C PRO A 265 -8.02 16.34 -24.20
N PHE A 266 -8.96 16.76 -25.04
CA PHE A 266 -10.34 17.13 -24.67
C PHE A 266 -10.44 18.25 -23.63
N GLY A 267 -9.48 19.21 -23.65
CA GLY A 267 -9.46 20.31 -22.69
C GLY A 267 -9.02 19.92 -21.28
N SER A 268 -8.48 18.72 -21.11
CA SER A 268 -7.90 18.29 -19.84
C SER A 268 -6.53 18.91 -19.59
N LYS A 269 -6.06 18.84 -18.35
CA LYS A 269 -4.71 19.18 -17.93
C LYS A 269 -4.02 17.95 -17.37
N GLN A 270 -2.78 17.74 -17.76
CA GLN A 270 -1.91 16.69 -17.22
C GLN A 270 -0.92 17.36 -16.28
N LEU A 271 -0.86 16.87 -15.04
CA LEU A 271 0.08 17.40 -14.06
C LEU A 271 0.92 16.25 -13.53
N LYS A 272 2.22 16.48 -13.45
CA LYS A 272 3.16 15.56 -12.81
C LYS A 272 3.86 16.29 -11.69
N ILE A 273 3.73 15.79 -10.47
CA ILE A 273 4.29 16.39 -9.26
C ILE A 273 5.22 15.38 -8.62
N THR A 274 6.43 15.79 -8.28
CA THR A 274 7.37 14.97 -7.54
C THR A 274 7.56 15.49 -6.13
N GLY A 275 7.75 14.60 -5.19
CA GLY A 275 7.92 14.94 -3.79
C GLY A 275 8.19 13.71 -2.94
N VAL A 276 7.90 13.86 -1.67
CA VAL A 276 8.01 12.78 -0.68
C VAL A 276 6.63 12.57 -0.05
N VAL A 277 6.27 11.33 0.18
CA VAL A 277 5.18 10.98 1.09
C VAL A 277 5.81 10.41 2.35
N GLU A 278 5.42 10.92 3.49
CA GLU A 278 5.72 10.30 4.78
C GLU A 278 4.50 9.53 5.26
N THR A 279 4.74 8.34 5.76
CA THR A 279 3.71 7.50 6.37
C THR A 279 4.08 7.25 7.81
N PRO A 280 3.12 7.27 8.76
CA PRO A 280 3.38 6.92 10.15
C PRO A 280 3.51 5.40 10.29
N TRP A 281 4.62 4.84 9.80
CA TRP A 281 4.85 3.41 9.83
C TRP A 281 5.70 3.04 11.04
N PHE A 282 5.18 2.17 11.89
CA PHE A 282 5.92 1.53 12.96
C PHE A 282 6.68 2.49 13.90
N GLY A 283 6.05 3.63 14.24
CA GLY A 283 6.63 4.60 15.19
C GLY A 283 7.69 5.53 14.62
N ALA A 284 7.97 5.45 13.32
CA ALA A 284 8.82 6.39 12.59
C ALA A 284 8.12 6.88 11.31
N ASN A 285 8.31 8.14 10.97
CA ASN A 285 7.89 8.66 9.67
C ASN A 285 8.85 8.14 8.61
N VAL A 286 8.35 7.32 7.71
CA VAL A 286 9.13 6.79 6.58
C VAL A 286 8.80 7.58 5.33
N GLY A 287 9.80 8.31 4.83
CA GLY A 287 9.68 9.08 3.60
C GLY A 287 9.92 8.23 2.35
N MET A 288 9.04 8.32 1.37
CA MET A 288 9.15 7.65 0.07
C MET A 288 9.13 8.69 -1.06
N ASN A 289 10.05 8.56 -2.03
CA ASN A 289 10.03 9.41 -3.22
C ASN A 289 8.88 8.99 -4.14
N ILE A 290 8.00 9.93 -4.44
CA ILE A 290 6.76 9.70 -5.18
C ILE A 290 6.65 10.66 -6.36
N ALA A 291 6.02 10.20 -7.43
CA ALA A 291 5.43 11.05 -8.45
C ALA A 291 3.92 10.86 -8.43
N TRP A 292 3.20 11.96 -8.23
CA TRP A 292 1.75 12.02 -8.46
C TRP A 292 1.49 12.51 -9.87
N ARG A 293 0.68 11.79 -10.60
CA ARG A 293 0.23 12.16 -11.94
C ARG A 293 -1.26 12.41 -11.91
N PHE A 294 -1.67 13.62 -12.18
CA PHE A 294 -3.07 14.03 -12.21
C PHE A 294 -3.53 14.29 -13.63
N LEU A 295 -4.72 13.82 -13.96
CA LEU A 295 -5.48 14.23 -15.11
C LEU A 295 -6.72 14.98 -14.62
N VAL A 296 -6.76 16.28 -14.85
CA VAL A 296 -7.89 17.14 -14.50
C VAL A 296 -8.70 17.39 -15.77
N ASN A 297 -10.00 17.11 -15.72
CA ASN A 297 -10.88 17.31 -16.88
C ASN A 297 -11.21 18.80 -17.15
N GLY A 298 -11.89 19.09 -18.23
CA GLY A 298 -12.24 20.47 -18.61
C GLY A 298 -13.16 21.20 -17.62
N GLU A 299 -13.77 20.48 -16.69
CA GLU A 299 -14.61 21.04 -15.61
C GLU A 299 -13.81 21.33 -14.33
N GLY A 300 -12.50 21.11 -14.33
CA GLY A 300 -11.63 21.27 -13.17
C GLY A 300 -11.77 20.15 -12.13
N LYS A 301 -12.32 18.99 -12.50
CA LYS A 301 -12.42 17.80 -11.63
C LYS A 301 -11.29 16.82 -11.93
N ILE A 302 -10.80 16.15 -10.89
CA ILE A 302 -9.81 15.09 -11.01
C ILE A 302 -10.47 13.88 -11.65
N PHE A 303 -10.05 13.54 -12.86
CA PHE A 303 -10.49 12.34 -13.57
C PHE A 303 -9.62 11.13 -13.23
N PHE A 304 -8.30 11.33 -13.07
CA PHE A 304 -7.40 10.25 -12.77
C PHE A 304 -6.23 10.73 -11.91
N VAL A 305 -5.89 9.97 -10.88
CA VAL A 305 -4.64 10.13 -10.12
C VAL A 305 -3.89 8.81 -10.18
N ALA A 306 -2.66 8.83 -10.67
CA ALA A 306 -1.73 7.72 -10.54
C ALA A 306 -0.59 8.10 -9.61
N ILE A 307 -0.17 7.16 -8.78
CA ILE A 307 0.90 7.34 -7.80
C ILE A 307 2.01 6.35 -8.12
N ASP A 308 3.17 6.86 -8.51
CA ASP A 308 4.35 6.06 -8.83
C ASP A 308 5.39 6.19 -7.73
N MET A 309 5.97 5.08 -7.34
CA MET A 309 7.15 5.09 -6.49
C MET A 309 8.39 5.30 -7.36
N LEU A 310 9.17 6.30 -7.01
CA LEU A 310 10.42 6.62 -7.70
C LEU A 310 11.60 5.89 -7.06
N ALA A 311 12.62 5.62 -7.87
CA ALA A 311 13.87 5.06 -7.38
C ALA A 311 14.48 5.96 -6.30
N SER A 312 14.91 5.35 -5.21
CA SER A 312 15.58 6.04 -4.12
C SER A 312 17.03 6.38 -4.48
N PRO A 313 17.67 7.34 -3.78
CA PRO A 313 19.09 7.59 -3.95
C PRO A 313 19.96 6.34 -3.76
N LYS A 314 19.57 5.44 -2.86
CA LYS A 314 20.27 4.16 -2.64
C LYS A 314 20.18 3.23 -3.85
N GLU A 315 19.01 3.13 -4.50
CA GLU A 315 18.86 2.35 -5.73
C GLU A 315 19.67 2.95 -6.88
N LEU A 316 19.65 4.27 -7.04
CA LEU A 316 20.43 4.97 -8.09
C LEU A 316 21.93 4.75 -7.93
N LEU A 317 22.45 4.77 -6.69
CA LEU A 317 23.86 4.48 -6.40
C LEU A 317 24.23 3.02 -6.73
N ASN A 318 23.31 2.07 -6.50
CA ASN A 318 23.52 0.66 -6.81
C ASN A 318 23.49 0.38 -8.31
N LEU A 319 22.74 1.14 -9.11
CA LEU A 319 22.73 1.02 -10.56
C LEU A 319 24.03 1.52 -11.22
N GLY A 320 24.69 2.52 -10.61
CA GLY A 320 25.97 3.08 -11.11
C GLY A 320 27.21 2.22 -10.81
N ARG A 321 27.07 1.11 -10.07
CA ARG A 321 28.16 0.21 -9.68
C ARG A 321 28.22 -1.11 -10.48
N LYS A 322 27.53 -1.21 -11.60
CA LYS A 322 27.60 -2.35 -12.53
C LYS A 322 28.60 -2.10 -13.62
#